data_0ed82d3efaa140efd83b6fa3c866385e
#
_entry.id   0ed82d3efaa140efd83b6fa3c866385e
#
_cell.length_a   1.000
_cell.length_b   1.000
_cell.length_c   1.000
_cell.angle_alpha   90.00
_cell.angle_beta   90.00
_cell.angle_gamma   90.00
#
_symmetry.space_group_name_H-M   'P 1'
#
loop_
_entity.id
_entity.type
_entity.pdbx_description
1 polymer ?
#
loop_
_entity_poly.entity_id
_entity_poly.type
_entity_poly.pdbx_seq_one_letter_code
_entity_poly.pdbx_strand_id
1 'polypeptide(L)'
;MSRIERLLGELRRFYGRLPAPPADPFTLFVWEVLSAHSTPRKRDAALGALKRARALTPDAMSRVAQKKLEESVSLAGPYLEQRLRALRSGVDVFRRSPDLPAVIRGPLAGARRALKGLPQMGDGGAYRMLLFAAGHPVLPVDARVSRVARRLGYGEGHAGFAKTARAIRAAVSAELPAEPDACRRAFTYLNHHGAATCTDADPHCHICPLLKDCPEGRRRSP
;
A
#
# COMPACT_ATOMS: atom_id res chain seq x y z
N MET A 1 -2.94 -12.55 22.81
CA MET A 1 -3.28 -12.38 21.36
C MET A 1 -4.51 -11.49 21.29
N SER A 2 -4.37 -10.33 20.67
CA SER A 2 -5.45 -9.37 20.51
C SER A 2 -6.49 -9.85 19.50
N ARG A 3 -7.64 -9.14 19.40
CA ARG A 3 -8.66 -9.46 18.39
C ARG A 3 -8.12 -9.32 16.97
N ILE A 4 -7.41 -8.23 16.68
CA ILE A 4 -6.86 -8.02 15.33
C ILE A 4 -5.83 -9.10 14.96
N GLU A 5 -4.97 -9.52 15.89
CA GLU A 5 -4.00 -10.59 15.63
C GLU A 5 -4.69 -11.92 15.29
N ARG A 6 -5.78 -12.26 15.98
CA ARG A 6 -6.59 -13.44 15.67
C ARG A 6 -7.20 -13.35 14.26
N LEU A 7 -7.82 -12.21 13.91
CA LEU A 7 -8.37 -11.98 12.58
C LEU A 7 -7.32 -12.08 11.47
N LEU A 8 -6.13 -11.53 11.69
CA LEU A 8 -5.00 -11.65 10.77
C LEU A 8 -4.51 -13.11 10.64
N GLY A 9 -4.57 -13.87 11.72
CA GLY A 9 -4.30 -15.30 11.71
C GLY A 9 -5.27 -16.09 10.82
N GLU A 10 -6.59 -15.79 10.89
CA GLU A 10 -7.60 -16.36 10.00
C GLU A 10 -7.34 -16.01 8.52
N LEU A 11 -7.05 -14.73 8.24
CA LEU A 11 -6.72 -14.32 6.88
C LEU A 11 -5.46 -15.02 6.34
N ARG A 12 -4.44 -15.21 7.20
CA ARG A 12 -3.23 -15.94 6.82
C ARG A 12 -3.51 -17.41 6.52
N ARG A 13 -4.36 -18.06 7.29
CA ARG A 13 -4.77 -19.45 7.02
C ARG A 13 -5.53 -19.56 5.71
N PHE A 14 -6.40 -18.60 5.44
CA PHE A 14 -7.27 -18.60 4.25
C PHE A 14 -6.51 -18.29 2.96
N TYR A 15 -5.66 -17.25 2.95
CA TYR A 15 -4.93 -16.79 1.76
C TYR A 15 -3.52 -17.37 1.60
N GLY A 16 -2.99 -18.03 2.64
CA GLY A 16 -1.60 -18.44 2.65
C GLY A 16 -0.63 -17.25 2.74
N ARG A 17 0.58 -17.44 2.21
CA ARG A 17 1.61 -16.40 2.18
C ARG A 17 1.36 -15.42 1.04
N LEU A 18 1.15 -14.17 1.37
CA LEU A 18 0.96 -13.09 0.40
C LEU A 18 2.28 -12.34 0.12
N PRO A 19 2.50 -11.88 -1.13
CA PRO A 19 3.65 -11.04 -1.44
C PRO A 19 3.52 -9.67 -0.75
N ALA A 20 4.63 -9.20 -0.20
CA ALA A 20 4.72 -7.85 0.36
C ALA A 20 5.11 -6.82 -0.73
N PRO A 21 4.77 -5.54 -0.57
CA PRO A 21 5.35 -4.46 -1.34
C PRO A 21 6.89 -4.44 -1.27
N PRO A 22 7.58 -3.85 -2.27
CA PRO A 22 9.03 -3.73 -2.24
C PRO A 22 9.54 -3.00 -0.99
N ALA A 23 10.73 -3.38 -0.51
CA ALA A 23 11.40 -2.72 0.62
C ALA A 23 12.40 -1.64 0.19
N ASP A 24 12.89 -1.68 -1.05
CA ASP A 24 13.77 -0.64 -1.59
C ASP A 24 12.96 0.64 -1.84
N PRO A 25 13.41 1.82 -1.37
CA PRO A 25 12.65 3.06 -1.45
C PRO A 25 12.27 3.48 -2.87
N PHE A 26 13.21 3.38 -3.84
CA PHE A 26 12.92 3.77 -5.22
C PHE A 26 11.97 2.76 -5.89
N THR A 27 12.23 1.48 -5.71
CA THR A 27 11.37 0.42 -6.25
C THR A 27 9.94 0.52 -5.68
N LEU A 28 9.80 0.85 -4.39
CA LEU A 28 8.49 1.06 -3.77
C LEU A 28 7.81 2.32 -4.31
N PHE A 29 8.54 3.41 -4.54
CA PHE A 29 8.00 4.59 -5.22
C PHE A 29 7.46 4.23 -6.61
N VAL A 30 8.22 3.50 -7.42
CA VAL A 30 7.79 3.01 -8.73
C VAL A 30 6.52 2.16 -8.60
N TRP A 31 6.50 1.24 -7.63
CA TRP A 31 5.34 0.40 -7.34
C TRP A 31 4.10 1.23 -6.98
N GLU A 32 4.24 2.31 -6.22
CA GLU A 32 3.15 3.25 -5.88
C GLU A 32 2.60 3.93 -7.14
N VAL A 33 3.46 4.47 -7.99
CA VAL A 33 3.06 5.12 -9.24
C VAL A 33 2.31 4.14 -10.15
N LEU A 34 2.78 2.90 -10.25
CA LEU A 34 2.14 1.85 -11.05
C LEU A 34 0.82 1.36 -10.44
N SER A 35 0.65 1.48 -9.12
CA SER A 35 -0.56 1.03 -8.41
C SER A 35 -1.77 1.94 -8.62
N ALA A 36 -1.56 3.21 -8.93
CA ALA A 36 -2.65 4.18 -9.13
C ALA A 36 -3.54 3.73 -10.31
N HIS A 37 -4.85 3.57 -10.05
CA HIS A 37 -5.83 3.13 -11.05
C HIS A 37 -5.41 1.84 -11.80
N SER A 38 -4.76 0.91 -11.11
CA SER A 38 -4.28 -0.36 -11.66
C SER A 38 -4.78 -1.54 -10.82
N THR A 39 -4.84 -2.72 -11.44
CA THR A 39 -5.02 -3.97 -10.71
C THR A 39 -3.66 -4.51 -10.25
N PRO A 40 -3.60 -5.33 -9.19
CA PRO A 40 -2.36 -5.97 -8.77
C PRO A 40 -1.63 -6.69 -9.92
N ARG A 41 -2.37 -7.45 -10.74
CA ARG A 41 -1.81 -8.17 -11.91
C ARG A 41 -1.14 -7.22 -12.92
N LYS A 42 -1.81 -6.12 -13.29
CA LYS A 42 -1.28 -5.14 -14.24
C LYS A 42 -0.06 -4.40 -13.67
N ARG A 43 -0.16 -3.94 -12.43
CA ARG A 43 0.97 -3.33 -11.72
C ARG A 43 2.20 -4.25 -11.70
N ASP A 44 2.01 -5.50 -11.32
CA ASP A 44 3.11 -6.46 -11.18
C ASP A 44 3.71 -6.83 -12.54
N ALA A 45 2.91 -6.88 -13.60
CA ALA A 45 3.39 -7.04 -14.98
C ALA A 45 4.28 -5.86 -15.41
N ALA A 46 3.86 -4.62 -15.12
CA ALA A 46 4.64 -3.41 -15.43
C ALA A 46 5.94 -3.37 -14.61
N LEU A 47 5.87 -3.62 -13.30
CA LEU A 47 7.05 -3.68 -12.43
C LEU A 47 8.04 -4.76 -12.90
N GLY A 48 7.54 -5.93 -13.28
CA GLY A 48 8.34 -7.02 -13.83
C GLY A 48 9.02 -6.64 -15.15
N ALA A 49 8.35 -5.88 -16.02
CA ALA A 49 8.93 -5.36 -17.27
C ALA A 49 10.06 -4.37 -16.98
N LEU A 50 9.86 -3.43 -16.05
CA LEU A 50 10.91 -2.49 -15.60
C LEU A 50 12.09 -3.22 -14.96
N LYS A 51 11.84 -4.28 -14.18
CA LYS A 51 12.91 -5.12 -13.62
C LYS A 51 13.74 -5.81 -14.72
N ARG A 52 13.10 -6.39 -15.74
CA ARG A 52 13.80 -6.98 -16.90
C ARG A 52 14.60 -5.94 -17.68
N ALA A 53 14.09 -4.72 -17.78
CA ALA A 53 14.80 -3.58 -18.38
C ALA A 53 15.92 -3.02 -17.45
N ARG A 54 16.14 -3.59 -16.28
CA ARG A 54 17.09 -3.11 -15.24
C ARG A 54 16.85 -1.65 -14.85
N ALA A 55 15.60 -1.18 -14.85
CA ALA A 55 15.21 0.21 -14.66
C ALA A 55 14.76 0.55 -13.23
N LEU A 56 15.08 -0.28 -12.23
CA LEU A 56 14.62 -0.09 -10.84
C LEU A 56 15.65 0.60 -9.93
N THR A 57 16.49 1.48 -10.50
CA THR A 57 17.26 2.49 -9.76
C THR A 57 17.08 3.85 -10.44
N PRO A 58 17.23 4.98 -9.72
CA PRO A 58 17.07 6.31 -10.33
C PRO A 58 17.95 6.52 -11.56
N ASP A 59 19.24 6.15 -11.46
CA ASP A 59 20.19 6.30 -12.56
C ASP A 59 19.91 5.38 -13.74
N ALA A 60 19.51 4.14 -13.48
CA ALA A 60 19.18 3.21 -14.56
C ALA A 60 17.90 3.65 -15.26
N MET A 61 16.87 4.06 -14.52
CA MET A 61 15.60 4.54 -15.10
C MET A 61 15.81 5.79 -15.96
N SER A 62 16.70 6.70 -15.57
CA SER A 62 17.00 7.91 -16.35
C SER A 62 17.65 7.62 -17.72
N ARG A 63 18.29 6.44 -17.87
CA ARG A 63 18.98 6.01 -19.11
C ARG A 63 18.17 5.07 -19.99
N VAL A 64 17.04 4.58 -19.52
CA VAL A 64 16.18 3.69 -20.31
C VAL A 64 15.63 4.43 -21.51
N ALA A 65 15.72 3.81 -22.69
CA ALA A 65 15.13 4.36 -23.90
C ALA A 65 13.62 4.64 -23.70
N GLN A 66 13.18 5.81 -24.15
CA GLN A 66 11.80 6.28 -24.02
C GLN A 66 10.77 5.20 -24.37
N LYS A 67 10.90 4.61 -25.57
CA LYS A 67 10.00 3.57 -26.06
C LYS A 67 9.91 2.38 -25.10
N LYS A 68 11.05 1.93 -24.55
CA LYS A 68 11.09 0.81 -23.61
C LYS A 68 10.43 1.12 -22.27
N LEU A 69 10.60 2.35 -21.79
CA LEU A 69 9.91 2.83 -20.58
C LEU A 69 8.40 2.88 -20.79
N GLU A 70 7.94 3.43 -21.92
CA GLU A 70 6.52 3.50 -22.30
C GLU A 70 5.88 2.11 -22.41
N GLU A 71 6.52 1.18 -23.13
CA GLU A 71 6.07 -0.21 -23.26
C GLU A 71 5.92 -0.88 -21.88
N SER A 72 6.88 -0.66 -20.98
CA SER A 72 6.85 -1.26 -19.64
C SER A 72 5.73 -0.67 -18.77
N VAL A 73 5.58 0.66 -18.78
CA VAL A 73 4.63 1.37 -17.91
C VAL A 73 3.19 1.21 -18.42
N SER A 74 2.97 1.08 -19.74
CA SER A 74 1.64 0.87 -20.33
C SER A 74 0.95 -0.38 -19.81
N LEU A 75 1.69 -1.40 -19.41
CA LEU A 75 1.16 -2.63 -18.82
C LEU A 75 0.37 -2.37 -17.52
N ALA A 76 0.64 -1.25 -16.83
CA ALA A 76 -0.11 -0.87 -15.62
C ALA A 76 -1.53 -0.36 -15.92
N GLY A 77 -1.91 -0.19 -17.18
CA GLY A 77 -3.24 0.26 -17.61
C GLY A 77 -3.31 1.76 -17.95
N PRO A 78 -4.47 2.41 -17.79
CA PRO A 78 -4.69 3.79 -18.25
C PRO A 78 -3.76 4.79 -17.54
N TYR A 79 -3.75 6.04 -18.03
CA TYR A 79 -2.94 7.15 -17.49
C TYR A 79 -1.43 7.02 -17.69
N LEU A 80 -0.99 6.46 -18.85
CA LEU A 80 0.41 6.26 -19.18
C LEU A 80 1.23 7.56 -19.01
N GLU A 81 0.81 8.65 -19.65
CA GLU A 81 1.51 9.93 -19.60
C GLU A 81 1.66 10.49 -18.17
N GLN A 82 0.62 10.32 -17.36
CA GLN A 82 0.67 10.77 -15.96
C GLN A 82 1.68 9.95 -15.15
N ARG A 83 1.74 8.62 -15.38
CA ARG A 83 2.74 7.76 -14.74
C ARG A 83 4.15 8.08 -15.20
N LEU A 84 4.36 8.29 -16.49
CA LEU A 84 5.67 8.65 -17.04
C LEU A 84 6.17 9.96 -16.45
N ARG A 85 5.32 10.99 -16.38
CA ARG A 85 5.66 12.26 -15.72
C ARG A 85 6.04 12.05 -14.25
N ALA A 86 5.25 11.27 -13.51
CA ALA A 86 5.53 11.00 -12.11
C ALA A 86 6.86 10.23 -11.92
N LEU A 87 7.13 9.23 -12.75
CA LEU A 87 8.37 8.47 -12.69
C LEU A 87 9.58 9.35 -12.98
N ARG A 88 9.53 10.19 -14.03
CA ARG A 88 10.62 11.13 -14.36
C ARG A 88 10.87 12.13 -13.22
N SER A 89 9.80 12.78 -12.73
CA SER A 89 9.92 13.71 -11.61
C SER A 89 10.44 13.01 -10.34
N GLY A 90 10.03 11.77 -10.10
CA GLY A 90 10.55 10.97 -8.98
C GLY A 90 12.03 10.63 -9.14
N VAL A 91 12.47 10.24 -10.32
CA VAL A 91 13.90 10.05 -10.63
C VAL A 91 14.71 11.29 -10.27
N ASP A 92 14.22 12.47 -10.67
CA ASP A 92 14.90 13.74 -10.36
C ASP A 92 14.98 14.00 -8.85
N VAL A 93 13.90 13.72 -8.10
CA VAL A 93 13.90 13.86 -6.64
C VAL A 93 14.91 12.92 -5.99
N PHE A 94 14.91 11.64 -6.35
CA PHE A 94 15.84 10.65 -5.78
C PHE A 94 17.30 10.95 -6.12
N ARG A 95 17.58 11.50 -7.31
CA ARG A 95 18.94 11.88 -7.73
C ARG A 95 19.43 13.16 -7.04
N ARG A 96 18.55 14.13 -6.78
CA ARG A 96 18.89 15.37 -6.05
C ARG A 96 18.98 15.18 -4.55
N SER A 97 18.36 14.13 -4.01
CA SER A 97 18.32 13.81 -2.58
C SER A 97 18.81 12.38 -2.35
N PRO A 98 20.10 12.09 -2.54
CA PRO A 98 20.67 10.75 -2.36
C PRO A 98 20.56 10.28 -0.91
N ASP A 99 20.39 11.18 0.03
CA ASP A 99 20.15 10.95 1.45
C ASP A 99 18.69 10.63 1.80
N LEU A 100 17.75 10.76 0.85
CA LEU A 100 16.35 10.49 1.08
C LEU A 100 16.08 9.14 1.79
N PRO A 101 16.76 8.03 1.44
CA PRO A 101 16.62 6.77 2.18
C PRO A 101 17.01 6.85 3.66
N ALA A 102 17.96 7.69 4.03
CA ALA A 102 18.33 7.95 5.42
C ALA A 102 17.30 8.87 6.10
N VAL A 103 16.90 9.93 5.43
CA VAL A 103 15.88 10.88 5.92
C VAL A 103 14.57 10.19 6.28
N ILE A 104 14.08 9.26 5.44
CA ILE A 104 12.84 8.57 5.72
C ILE A 104 12.92 7.56 6.86
N ARG A 105 14.11 7.11 7.26
CA ARG A 105 14.36 6.30 8.46
C ARG A 105 14.50 7.13 9.74
N GLY A 106 14.66 8.42 9.60
CA GLY A 106 14.73 9.37 10.71
C GLY A 106 13.38 9.61 11.41
N PRO A 107 13.25 10.69 12.20
CA PRO A 107 12.02 11.00 12.93
C PRO A 107 10.79 11.07 12.03
N LEU A 108 9.70 10.41 12.45
CA LEU A 108 8.48 10.18 11.66
C LEU A 108 7.91 11.46 10.99
N ALA A 109 7.92 12.59 11.72
CA ALA A 109 7.38 13.85 11.20
C ALA A 109 8.19 14.39 10.01
N GLY A 110 9.53 14.33 10.11
CA GLY A 110 10.47 14.71 9.04
C GLY A 110 10.38 13.76 7.85
N ALA A 111 10.41 12.45 8.11
CA ALA A 111 10.27 11.40 7.11
C ALA A 111 8.96 11.55 6.31
N ARG A 112 7.84 11.76 6.98
CA ARG A 112 6.55 11.97 6.32
C ARG A 112 6.54 13.24 5.46
N ARG A 113 7.17 14.32 5.92
CA ARG A 113 7.27 15.57 5.16
C ARG A 113 8.09 15.37 3.88
N ALA A 114 9.23 14.72 3.97
CA ALA A 114 10.08 14.40 2.82
C ALA A 114 9.33 13.56 1.78
N LEU A 115 8.61 12.53 2.21
CA LEU A 115 7.84 11.66 1.32
C LEU A 115 6.70 12.38 0.60
N LYS A 116 6.08 13.38 1.22
CA LYS A 116 5.04 14.21 0.56
C LYS A 116 5.58 15.08 -0.59
N GLY A 117 6.88 15.28 -0.67
CA GLY A 117 7.56 15.91 -1.79
C GLY A 117 7.67 15.02 -3.04
N LEU A 118 7.44 13.72 -2.92
CA LEU A 118 7.45 12.81 -4.06
C LEU A 118 6.19 12.97 -4.93
N PRO A 119 6.33 12.90 -6.27
CA PRO A 119 5.20 13.02 -7.19
C PRO A 119 4.13 11.96 -6.93
N GLN A 120 2.87 12.33 -7.00
CA GLN A 120 1.71 11.46 -6.76
C GLN A 120 1.69 10.75 -5.40
N MET A 121 2.51 11.19 -4.44
CA MET A 121 2.60 10.60 -3.11
C MET A 121 1.54 11.19 -2.18
N GLY A 122 0.36 10.58 -2.16
CA GLY A 122 -0.66 10.85 -1.16
C GLY A 122 -0.30 10.26 0.22
N ASP A 123 -1.11 10.57 1.24
CA ASP A 123 -0.88 10.06 2.60
C ASP A 123 -0.77 8.52 2.66
N GLY A 124 -1.62 7.79 1.91
CA GLY A 124 -1.56 6.32 1.87
C GLY A 124 -0.23 5.79 1.36
N GLY A 125 0.30 6.36 0.27
CA GLY A 125 1.61 6.02 -0.29
C GLY A 125 2.74 6.38 0.67
N ALA A 126 2.70 7.58 1.26
CA ALA A 126 3.70 7.99 2.24
C ALA A 126 3.77 7.04 3.45
N TYR A 127 2.61 6.60 3.98
CA TYR A 127 2.59 5.61 5.06
C TYR A 127 3.10 4.23 4.64
N ARG A 128 2.87 3.80 3.38
CA ARG A 128 3.47 2.56 2.86
C ARG A 128 4.99 2.69 2.74
N MET A 129 5.49 3.82 2.25
CA MET A 129 6.94 4.10 2.22
C MET A 129 7.55 4.05 3.62
N LEU A 130 6.92 4.70 4.60
CA LEU A 130 7.35 4.69 5.99
C LEU A 130 7.41 3.26 6.57
N LEU A 131 6.40 2.43 6.28
CA LEU A 131 6.36 1.07 6.80
C LEU A 131 7.33 0.13 6.09
N PHE A 132 7.26 0.06 4.75
CA PHE A 132 7.97 -0.98 3.99
C PHE A 132 9.41 -0.62 3.69
N ALA A 133 9.69 0.64 3.36
CA ALA A 133 11.04 1.09 3.00
C ALA A 133 11.83 1.68 4.17
N ALA A 134 11.15 2.26 5.16
CA ALA A 134 11.82 2.91 6.28
C ALA A 134 11.71 2.15 7.61
N GLY A 135 10.80 1.17 7.73
CA GLY A 135 10.67 0.35 8.94
C GLY A 135 9.96 1.04 10.11
N HIS A 136 9.19 2.10 9.86
CA HIS A 136 8.36 2.68 10.91
C HIS A 136 7.18 1.78 11.25
N PRO A 137 6.83 1.57 12.53
CA PRO A 137 5.67 0.76 12.95
C PRO A 137 4.36 1.55 12.80
N VAL A 138 4.02 1.90 11.58
CA VAL A 138 2.81 2.68 11.24
C VAL A 138 1.94 1.91 10.26
N LEU A 139 0.63 1.83 10.52
CA LEU A 139 -0.30 1.14 9.63
C LEU A 139 -0.71 2.06 8.46
N PRO A 140 -0.40 1.73 7.19
CA PRO A 140 -1.01 2.40 6.06
C PRO A 140 -2.52 2.11 6.01
N VAL A 141 -3.32 3.14 5.75
CA VAL A 141 -4.76 2.98 5.56
C VAL A 141 -5.13 3.58 4.20
N ASP A 142 -5.47 2.71 3.27
CA ASP A 142 -6.06 3.07 1.98
C ASP A 142 -7.56 2.75 1.97
N ALA A 143 -8.24 2.94 0.85
CA ALA A 143 -9.67 2.69 0.73
C ALA A 143 -10.06 1.24 1.07
N ARG A 144 -9.23 0.26 0.70
CA ARG A 144 -9.48 -1.16 0.97
C ARG A 144 -9.34 -1.48 2.46
N VAL A 145 -8.20 -1.09 3.05
CA VAL A 145 -7.97 -1.26 4.50
C VAL A 145 -9.04 -0.53 5.30
N SER A 146 -9.39 0.70 4.89
CA SER A 146 -10.45 1.48 5.54
C SER A 146 -11.80 0.75 5.53
N ARG A 147 -12.20 0.23 4.38
CA ARG A 147 -13.46 -0.52 4.25
C ARG A 147 -13.49 -1.77 5.12
N VAL A 148 -12.43 -2.59 5.03
CA VAL A 148 -12.34 -3.83 5.80
C VAL A 148 -12.34 -3.52 7.31
N ALA A 149 -11.50 -2.61 7.76
CA ALA A 149 -11.39 -2.24 9.16
C ALA A 149 -12.73 -1.74 9.72
N ARG A 150 -13.43 -0.86 9.01
CA ARG A 150 -14.75 -0.35 9.42
C ARG A 150 -15.80 -1.44 9.49
N ARG A 151 -15.86 -2.34 8.50
CA ARG A 151 -16.80 -3.49 8.52
C ARG A 151 -16.53 -4.44 9.68
N LEU A 152 -15.27 -4.52 10.13
CA LEU A 152 -14.87 -5.27 11.30
C LEU A 152 -15.09 -4.51 12.63
N GLY A 153 -15.55 -3.24 12.57
CA GLY A 153 -15.79 -2.41 13.75
C GLY A 153 -14.57 -1.65 14.27
N TYR A 154 -13.51 -1.50 13.45
CA TYR A 154 -12.36 -0.67 13.79
C TYR A 154 -12.48 0.75 13.22
N GLY A 155 -12.56 1.71 14.12
CA GLY A 155 -12.64 3.14 13.78
C GLY A 155 -13.97 3.54 13.17
N GLU A 156 -14.36 4.78 13.40
CA GLU A 156 -15.57 5.38 12.86
C GLU A 156 -15.31 6.06 11.51
N GLY A 157 -16.37 6.18 10.71
CA GLY A 157 -16.36 7.02 9.52
C GLY A 157 -16.48 8.50 9.92
N HIS A 158 -15.60 9.34 9.37
CA HIS A 158 -15.63 10.78 9.57
C HIS A 158 -15.82 11.50 8.24
N ALA A 159 -16.25 12.76 8.30
CA ALA A 159 -16.20 13.64 7.14
C ALA A 159 -14.74 13.79 6.67
N GLY A 160 -14.43 13.20 5.51
CA GLY A 160 -13.10 13.18 4.92
C GLY A 160 -12.25 11.96 5.28
N PHE A 161 -11.61 11.43 4.24
CA PHE A 161 -10.81 10.18 4.33
C PHE A 161 -9.65 10.27 5.32
N ALA A 162 -8.98 11.42 5.42
CA ALA A 162 -7.81 11.57 6.30
C ALA A 162 -8.16 11.39 7.78
N LYS A 163 -9.32 11.89 8.22
CA LYS A 163 -9.82 11.72 9.61
C LYS A 163 -10.19 10.25 9.86
N THR A 164 -10.94 9.64 8.94
CA THR A 164 -11.31 8.21 8.99
C THR A 164 -10.05 7.33 9.06
N ALA A 165 -9.06 7.56 8.20
CA ALA A 165 -7.81 6.81 8.19
C ALA A 165 -7.02 6.95 9.50
N ARG A 166 -7.06 8.14 10.12
CA ARG A 166 -6.43 8.36 11.44
C ARG A 166 -7.12 7.56 12.54
N ALA A 167 -8.46 7.59 12.59
CA ALA A 167 -9.23 6.84 13.57
C ALA A 167 -9.00 5.32 13.44
N ILE A 168 -9.04 4.79 12.22
CA ILE A 168 -8.75 3.37 11.94
C ILE A 168 -7.33 3.00 12.36
N ARG A 169 -6.35 3.84 12.00
CA ARG A 169 -4.95 3.60 12.39
C ARG A 169 -4.81 3.53 13.90
N ALA A 170 -5.40 4.46 14.63
CA ALA A 170 -5.36 4.47 16.08
C ALA A 170 -6.01 3.21 16.67
N ALA A 171 -7.22 2.84 16.23
CA ALA A 171 -7.95 1.69 16.74
C ALA A 171 -7.23 0.36 16.46
N VAL A 172 -6.70 0.16 15.25
CA VAL A 172 -5.99 -1.08 14.89
C VAL A 172 -4.62 -1.13 15.58
N SER A 173 -3.88 -0.01 15.62
CA SER A 173 -2.55 0.02 16.25
C SER A 173 -2.60 -0.16 17.78
N ALA A 174 -3.71 0.14 18.43
CA ALA A 174 -3.89 -0.14 19.86
C ALA A 174 -3.89 -1.64 20.19
N GLU A 175 -4.19 -2.49 19.21
CA GLU A 175 -4.22 -3.94 19.36
C GLU A 175 -3.03 -4.66 18.69
N LEU A 176 -2.17 -3.93 17.97
CA LEU A 176 -0.97 -4.52 17.33
C LEU A 176 0.28 -4.24 18.15
N PRO A 177 1.25 -5.17 18.16
CA PRO A 177 2.60 -4.85 18.62
C PRO A 177 3.15 -3.62 17.86
N ALA A 178 3.86 -2.75 18.58
CA ALA A 178 4.51 -1.56 18.00
C ALA A 178 5.76 -1.94 17.18
N GLU A 179 5.61 -2.87 16.27
CA GLU A 179 6.64 -3.46 15.43
C GLU A 179 6.29 -3.32 13.94
N PRO A 180 7.28 -3.02 13.08
CA PRO A 180 7.05 -2.92 11.63
C PRO A 180 6.40 -4.16 11.04
N ASP A 181 6.82 -5.36 11.47
CA ASP A 181 6.33 -6.61 10.91
C ASP A 181 4.86 -6.88 11.26
N ALA A 182 4.40 -6.48 12.44
CA ALA A 182 2.99 -6.54 12.79
C ALA A 182 2.15 -5.65 11.86
N CYS A 183 2.61 -4.40 11.64
CA CYS A 183 1.96 -3.47 10.71
C CYS A 183 2.02 -3.95 9.26
N ARG A 184 3.14 -4.55 8.81
CA ARG A 184 3.27 -5.13 7.46
C ARG A 184 2.26 -6.26 7.24
N ARG A 185 2.14 -7.18 8.21
CA ARG A 185 1.15 -8.26 8.16
C ARG A 185 -0.26 -7.69 8.10
N ALA A 186 -0.60 -6.75 8.99
CA ALA A 186 -1.92 -6.14 9.03
C ALA A 186 -2.28 -5.47 7.70
N PHE A 187 -1.41 -4.61 7.17
CA PHE A 187 -1.63 -3.98 5.87
C PHE A 187 -1.81 -5.00 4.75
N THR A 188 -0.89 -5.96 4.63
CA THR A 188 -0.88 -6.93 3.52
C THR A 188 -2.17 -7.74 3.48
N TYR A 189 -2.60 -8.29 4.62
CA TYR A 189 -3.80 -9.14 4.66
C TYR A 189 -5.10 -8.33 4.57
N LEU A 190 -5.21 -7.19 5.24
CA LEU A 190 -6.41 -6.35 5.15
C LEU A 190 -6.60 -5.75 3.76
N ASN A 191 -5.52 -5.27 3.12
CA ASN A 191 -5.57 -4.76 1.75
C ASN A 191 -5.96 -5.85 0.76
N HIS A 192 -5.32 -7.04 0.85
CA HIS A 192 -5.64 -8.18 -0.01
C HIS A 192 -7.10 -8.63 0.18
N HIS A 193 -7.53 -8.78 1.43
CA HIS A 193 -8.91 -9.15 1.76
C HIS A 193 -9.93 -8.16 1.18
N GLY A 194 -9.63 -6.86 1.26
CA GLY A 194 -10.44 -5.81 0.65
C GLY A 194 -10.47 -5.85 -0.88
N ALA A 195 -9.46 -6.44 -1.51
CA ALA A 195 -9.44 -6.61 -2.97
C ALA A 195 -10.13 -7.88 -3.44
N ALA A 196 -9.97 -8.99 -2.70
CA ALA A 196 -10.37 -10.32 -3.15
C ALA A 196 -11.75 -10.76 -2.64
N THR A 197 -12.09 -10.45 -1.39
CA THR A 197 -13.29 -10.98 -0.74
C THR A 197 -14.21 -9.87 -0.23
N CYS A 198 -13.69 -8.92 0.56
CA CYS A 198 -14.47 -7.83 1.13
C CYS A 198 -14.55 -6.64 0.15
N THR A 199 -15.10 -6.90 -1.06
CA THR A 199 -15.24 -5.90 -2.13
C THR A 199 -16.22 -4.79 -1.74
N ASP A 200 -16.31 -3.72 -2.53
CA ASP A 200 -17.12 -2.56 -2.16
C ASP A 200 -18.60 -2.83 -2.33
N ALA A 201 -19.03 -3.07 -3.55
CA ALA A 201 -20.44 -3.25 -3.89
C ALA A 201 -20.97 -4.62 -3.46
N ASP A 202 -20.24 -5.69 -3.78
CA ASP A 202 -20.67 -7.07 -3.55
C ASP A 202 -19.60 -7.88 -2.79
N PRO A 203 -19.56 -7.80 -1.45
CA PRO A 203 -18.62 -8.57 -0.66
C PRO A 203 -19.04 -10.05 -0.60
N HIS A 204 -18.09 -10.94 -0.83
CA HIS A 204 -18.31 -12.40 -0.81
C HIS A 204 -18.35 -12.91 0.64
N CYS A 205 -19.39 -12.51 1.41
CA CYS A 205 -19.50 -12.82 2.83
C CYS A 205 -19.66 -14.33 3.09
N HIS A 206 -20.28 -15.08 2.19
CA HIS A 206 -20.52 -16.52 2.33
C HIS A 206 -19.23 -17.37 2.35
N ILE A 207 -18.13 -16.86 1.76
CA ILE A 207 -16.79 -17.52 1.81
C ILE A 207 -15.82 -16.82 2.74
N CYS A 208 -16.24 -15.73 3.40
CA CYS A 208 -15.36 -14.90 4.19
C CYS A 208 -14.91 -15.60 5.49
N PRO A 209 -13.60 -15.79 5.73
CA PRO A 209 -13.11 -16.42 6.94
C PRO A 209 -13.40 -15.61 8.21
N LEU A 210 -13.71 -14.32 8.05
CA LEU A 210 -14.00 -13.41 9.16
C LEU A 210 -15.50 -13.24 9.43
N LEU A 211 -16.40 -14.00 8.76
CA LEU A 211 -17.84 -13.80 8.85
C LEU A 211 -18.36 -13.82 10.30
N LYS A 212 -17.89 -14.78 11.10
CA LYS A 212 -18.29 -14.94 12.51
C LYS A 212 -17.94 -13.74 13.39
N ASP A 213 -16.85 -13.05 13.07
CA ASP A 213 -16.35 -11.89 13.82
C ASP A 213 -16.72 -10.54 13.20
N CYS A 214 -17.34 -10.54 12.01
CA CYS A 214 -17.65 -9.34 11.25
C CYS A 214 -19.09 -8.85 11.51
N PRO A 215 -19.30 -7.70 12.21
CA PRO A 215 -20.62 -7.16 12.43
C PRO A 215 -21.41 -6.91 11.13
N GLU A 216 -20.72 -6.38 10.12
CA GLU A 216 -21.31 -6.12 8.81
C GLU A 216 -21.65 -7.41 8.05
N GLY A 217 -20.76 -8.41 8.11
CA GLY A 217 -20.98 -9.70 7.46
C GLY A 217 -22.20 -10.42 8.02
N ARG A 218 -22.36 -10.43 9.34
CA ARG A 218 -23.53 -11.03 10.00
C ARG A 218 -24.87 -10.35 9.63
N ARG A 219 -24.85 -9.03 9.39
CA ARG A 219 -26.04 -8.30 8.91
C ARG A 219 -26.41 -8.63 7.48
N ARG A 220 -25.42 -8.98 6.64
CA ARG A 220 -25.60 -9.31 5.21
C ARG A 220 -25.88 -10.79 4.93
N SER A 221 -25.59 -11.65 5.88
CA SER A 221 -25.76 -13.11 5.79
C SER A 221 -26.52 -13.57 7.04
N PRO A 222 -27.84 -13.29 7.12
CA PRO A 222 -28.67 -13.70 8.24
C PRO A 222 -28.81 -15.23 8.32
#